data_b3b565a6e1c371d137a7af3ae76317cb
#
_entry.id   b3b565a6e1c371d137a7af3ae76317cb
#
_cell.length_a   1.000
_cell.length_b   1.000
_cell.length_c   1.000
_cell.angle_alpha   90.00
_cell.angle_beta   90.00
_cell.angle_gamma   90.00
#
_symmetry.space_group_name_H-M   'P 1'
#
loop_
_entity.id
_entity.type
_entity.pdbx_description
1 polymer ?
#
loop_
_entity_poly.entity_id
_entity_poly.type
_entity_poly.pdbx_seq_one_letter_code
_entity_poly.pdbx_strand_id
1 'polypeptide(L)'
;MIKLKENDVILFQGDSITDGNRGRHSDPNHIHGHGYQYILASELGANNIEKNIEFINRGNSGDRISDLYGRWKEDCLNLKPTVLSILIGINDMIFNWEHQSGSDADRYEKIYRLLLDEVLSENPDTFIVIMEPFFGDKPEEELDNFFKSGIGAFQEKAKKIAEDYNAVFVPLQDLFDSYRDKTDIYKLLWDGVHPTTAGHQLIARRWKECVKEKLESR
;
A
#
# COMPACT_ATOMS: atom_id res chain seq x y z
N MET A 1 -15.77 14.69 -3.71
CA MET A 1 -14.40 15.20 -3.47
C MET A 1 -14.06 14.85 -2.04
N ILE A 2 -12.88 14.27 -1.76
CA ILE A 2 -12.46 13.95 -0.38
C ILE A 2 -11.96 15.22 0.28
N LYS A 3 -12.51 15.52 1.48
CA LYS A 3 -12.10 16.65 2.31
C LYS A 3 -11.12 16.19 3.36
N LEU A 4 -9.90 16.72 3.32
CA LEU A 4 -8.85 16.49 4.31
C LEU A 4 -8.93 17.53 5.44
N LYS A 5 -8.30 17.27 6.56
CA LYS A 5 -8.16 18.24 7.65
C LYS A 5 -6.97 19.17 7.38
N GLU A 6 -6.99 20.34 8.01
CA GLU A 6 -5.85 21.26 8.02
C GLU A 6 -4.61 20.59 8.60
N ASN A 7 -3.47 20.76 7.94
CA ASN A 7 -2.17 20.19 8.32
C ASN A 7 -2.14 18.64 8.37
N ASP A 8 -2.98 17.96 7.58
CA ASP A 8 -2.87 16.50 7.46
C ASP A 8 -1.50 16.09 6.88
N VAL A 9 -0.92 15.06 7.48
CA VAL A 9 0.27 14.36 6.97
C VAL A 9 -0.17 13.00 6.47
N ILE A 10 -0.15 12.82 5.15
CA ILE A 10 -0.58 11.59 4.48
C ILE A 10 0.65 10.81 4.05
N LEU A 11 0.92 9.72 4.76
CA LEU A 11 2.08 8.86 4.54
C LEU A 11 1.68 7.58 3.79
N PHE A 12 2.37 7.31 2.68
CA PHE A 12 2.29 6.05 1.94
C PHE A 12 3.52 5.19 2.25
N GLN A 13 3.27 3.99 2.77
CA GLN A 13 4.27 2.97 3.07
C GLN A 13 4.06 1.74 2.20
N GLY A 14 5.13 1.03 1.90
CA GLY A 14 5.08 -0.19 1.11
C GLY A 14 6.39 -0.50 0.40
N ASP A 15 6.26 -1.34 -0.60
CA ASP A 15 7.32 -1.85 -1.45
C ASP A 15 7.49 -1.07 -2.77
N SER A 16 7.92 -1.76 -3.84
CA SER A 16 8.12 -1.19 -5.19
C SER A 16 6.86 -0.57 -5.79
N ILE A 17 5.69 -1.11 -5.48
CA ILE A 17 4.40 -0.61 -5.99
C ILE A 17 4.12 0.79 -5.42
N THR A 18 4.45 1.00 -4.15
CA THR A 18 4.35 2.31 -3.48
C THR A 18 5.55 3.19 -3.77
N ASP A 19 6.77 2.65 -3.83
CA ASP A 19 7.97 3.40 -4.20
C ASP A 19 7.77 4.16 -5.52
N GLY A 20 7.32 3.46 -6.57
CA GLY A 20 7.11 4.07 -7.88
C GLY A 20 8.35 4.80 -8.40
N ASN A 21 9.54 4.32 -8.06
CA ASN A 21 10.83 4.96 -8.39
C ASN A 21 10.90 6.42 -7.90
N ARG A 22 10.47 6.67 -6.66
CA ARG A 22 10.51 8.01 -6.06
C ARG A 22 11.93 8.56 -5.95
N GLY A 23 12.08 9.85 -6.07
CA GLY A 23 13.34 10.54 -5.80
C GLY A 23 13.74 10.41 -4.32
N ARG A 24 15.06 10.26 -4.09
CA ARG A 24 15.66 10.19 -2.73
C ARG A 24 16.28 11.56 -2.33
N HIS A 25 15.69 12.63 -2.83
CA HIS A 25 16.09 14.02 -2.61
C HIS A 25 14.84 14.88 -2.38
N SER A 26 15.00 16.16 -2.12
CA SER A 26 13.90 17.08 -1.78
C SER A 26 13.18 17.72 -2.97
N ASP A 27 13.48 17.30 -4.21
CA ASP A 27 12.79 17.85 -5.39
C ASP A 27 11.31 17.41 -5.42
N PRO A 28 10.38 18.36 -5.27
CA PRO A 28 8.95 18.06 -5.18
C PRO A 28 8.37 17.41 -6.45
N ASN A 29 9.05 17.51 -7.58
CA ASN A 29 8.59 16.88 -8.82
C ASN A 29 8.81 15.37 -8.86
N HIS A 30 9.71 14.83 -8.00
CA HIS A 30 10.11 13.42 -8.04
C HIS A 30 9.87 12.65 -6.75
N ILE A 31 9.66 13.33 -5.61
CA ILE A 31 9.57 12.68 -4.29
C ILE A 31 8.40 11.71 -4.16
N HIS A 32 7.38 11.82 -4.99
CA HIS A 32 6.21 10.92 -4.96
C HIS A 32 6.35 9.71 -5.88
N GLY A 33 7.35 9.66 -6.77
CA GLY A 33 7.43 8.62 -7.80
C GLY A 33 6.32 8.76 -8.84
N HIS A 34 5.94 7.63 -9.50
CA HIS A 34 4.97 7.64 -10.59
C HIS A 34 3.79 6.65 -10.38
N GLY A 35 3.55 6.21 -9.15
CA GLY A 35 2.51 5.23 -8.80
C GLY A 35 1.18 5.85 -8.36
N TYR A 36 0.32 5.01 -7.76
CA TYR A 36 -0.99 5.39 -7.26
C TYR A 36 -0.92 6.53 -6.23
N GLN A 37 0.12 6.57 -5.41
CA GLN A 37 0.36 7.60 -4.40
C GLN A 37 0.61 8.98 -5.04
N TYR A 38 1.28 9.04 -6.20
CA TYR A 38 1.43 10.28 -6.98
C TYR A 38 0.08 10.78 -7.48
N ILE A 39 -0.75 9.87 -8.00
CA ILE A 39 -2.10 10.19 -8.48
C ILE A 39 -2.96 10.74 -7.34
N LEU A 40 -2.91 10.09 -6.18
CA LEU A 40 -3.63 10.53 -4.97
C LEU A 40 -3.11 11.89 -4.48
N ALA A 41 -1.80 12.07 -4.36
CA ALA A 41 -1.20 13.33 -3.94
C ALA A 41 -1.58 14.49 -4.87
N SER A 42 -1.54 14.25 -6.19
CA SER A 42 -1.91 15.25 -7.20
C SER A 42 -3.38 15.67 -7.07
N GLU A 43 -4.28 14.71 -7.02
CA GLU A 43 -5.73 14.99 -6.99
C GLU A 43 -6.18 15.55 -5.64
N LEU A 44 -5.76 14.90 -4.53
CA LEU A 44 -6.16 15.34 -3.19
C LEU A 44 -5.52 16.67 -2.82
N GLY A 45 -4.26 16.90 -3.21
CA GLY A 45 -3.56 18.15 -3.01
C GLY A 45 -4.24 19.31 -3.76
N ALA A 46 -4.55 19.13 -5.05
CA ALA A 46 -5.25 20.13 -5.82
C ALA A 46 -6.66 20.46 -5.27
N ASN A 47 -7.35 19.44 -4.75
CA ASN A 47 -8.69 19.60 -4.19
C ASN A 47 -8.73 20.20 -2.77
N ASN A 48 -7.58 20.29 -2.09
CA ASN A 48 -7.45 20.80 -0.73
C ASN A 48 -6.27 21.78 -0.63
N ILE A 49 -6.02 22.55 -1.69
CA ILE A 49 -4.83 23.40 -1.82
C ILE A 49 -4.69 24.46 -0.71
N GLU A 50 -5.79 24.82 -0.08
CA GLU A 50 -5.85 25.80 0.99
C GLU A 50 -5.48 25.23 2.37
N LYS A 51 -5.24 23.89 2.49
CA LYS A 51 -5.19 23.18 3.80
C LYS A 51 -3.80 22.74 4.24
N ASN A 52 -2.74 23.21 3.64
CA ASN A 52 -1.37 22.86 4.03
C ASN A 52 -1.17 21.34 4.27
N ILE A 53 -1.58 20.51 3.28
CA ILE A 53 -1.47 19.05 3.36
C ILE A 53 -0.06 18.61 2.95
N GLU A 54 0.54 17.73 3.74
CA GLU A 54 1.79 17.08 3.39
C GLU A 54 1.53 15.66 2.87
N PHE A 55 2.04 15.34 1.69
CA PHE A 55 2.03 13.99 1.12
C PHE A 55 3.44 13.43 1.12
N ILE A 56 3.62 12.27 1.73
CA ILE A 56 4.93 11.63 1.90
C ILE A 56 4.90 10.22 1.33
N ASN A 57 5.80 9.92 0.41
CA ASN A 57 6.02 8.55 -0.06
C ASN A 57 7.28 7.98 0.61
N ARG A 58 7.10 6.88 1.34
CA ARG A 58 8.18 6.09 1.98
C ARG A 58 8.17 4.63 1.52
N GLY A 59 7.56 4.35 0.38
CA GLY A 59 7.74 3.07 -0.30
C GLY A 59 9.22 2.82 -0.62
N ASN A 60 9.65 1.56 -0.54
CA ASN A 60 11.00 1.17 -0.86
C ASN A 60 10.99 -0.19 -1.60
N SER A 61 11.50 -0.19 -2.82
CA SER A 61 11.45 -1.36 -3.71
C SER A 61 12.12 -2.58 -3.08
N GLY A 62 11.43 -3.72 -3.13
CA GLY A 62 11.90 -4.97 -2.56
C GLY A 62 11.53 -5.20 -1.08
N ASP A 63 10.98 -4.20 -0.39
CA ASP A 63 10.66 -4.34 1.04
C ASP A 63 9.63 -5.44 1.29
N ARG A 64 9.92 -6.22 2.34
CA ARG A 64 9.03 -7.15 3.02
C ARG A 64 8.48 -6.46 4.27
N ILE A 65 7.55 -7.09 4.95
CA ILE A 65 7.03 -6.56 6.23
C ILE A 65 8.14 -6.36 7.27
N SER A 66 9.14 -7.22 7.30
CA SER A 66 10.30 -7.10 8.19
C SER A 66 11.20 -5.91 7.87
N ASP A 67 11.30 -5.53 6.61
CA ASP A 67 12.10 -4.40 6.16
C ASP A 67 11.41 -3.08 6.53
N LEU A 68 10.07 -3.02 6.45
CA LEU A 68 9.29 -1.91 7.00
C LEU A 68 9.60 -1.71 8.49
N TYR A 69 9.59 -2.80 9.28
CA TYR A 69 9.88 -2.73 10.71
C TYR A 69 11.29 -2.18 10.98
N GLY A 70 12.27 -2.61 10.18
CA GLY A 70 13.67 -2.16 10.33
C GLY A 70 13.88 -0.66 10.14
N ARG A 71 12.99 0.03 9.40
CA ARG A 71 13.05 1.48 9.12
C ARG A 71 11.89 2.27 9.71
N TRP A 72 11.04 1.62 10.52
CA TRP A 72 9.76 2.16 10.95
C TRP A 72 9.87 3.46 11.73
N LYS A 73 10.86 3.53 12.63
CA LYS A 73 11.08 4.75 13.45
C LYS A 73 11.37 5.97 12.58
N GLU A 74 12.28 5.85 11.62
CA GLU A 74 12.70 6.94 10.75
C GLU A 74 11.63 7.30 9.71
N ASP A 75 11.08 6.26 9.04
CA ASP A 75 10.22 6.43 7.87
C ASP A 75 8.72 6.48 8.20
N CYS A 76 8.34 6.33 9.47
CA CYS A 76 6.95 6.43 9.89
C CYS A 76 6.78 7.25 11.17
N LEU A 77 7.28 6.78 12.32
CA LEU A 77 6.98 7.41 13.60
C LEU A 77 7.48 8.86 13.70
N ASN A 78 8.71 9.14 13.23
CA ASN A 78 9.26 10.50 13.22
C ASN A 78 8.49 11.44 12.28
N LEU A 79 7.75 10.94 11.32
CA LEU A 79 6.95 11.73 10.38
C LEU A 79 5.56 12.07 10.92
N LYS A 80 5.14 11.43 12.01
CA LYS A 80 3.87 11.68 12.72
C LYS A 80 2.65 11.72 11.79
N PRO A 81 2.39 10.66 11.00
CA PRO A 81 1.29 10.69 10.04
C PRO A 81 -0.06 10.83 10.74
N THR A 82 -0.95 11.65 10.16
CA THR A 82 -2.38 11.69 10.53
C THR A 82 -3.19 10.70 9.70
N VAL A 83 -2.68 10.34 8.52
CA VAL A 83 -3.21 9.29 7.65
C VAL A 83 -2.04 8.40 7.23
N LEU A 84 -2.13 7.11 7.52
CA LEU A 84 -1.12 6.12 7.15
C LEU A 84 -1.73 5.06 6.22
N SER A 85 -1.22 4.97 5.00
CA SER A 85 -1.63 3.98 4.00
C SER A 85 -0.51 2.99 3.73
N ILE A 86 -0.76 1.68 3.89
CA ILE A 86 0.25 0.63 3.78
C ILE A 86 -0.17 -0.40 2.73
N LEU A 87 0.70 -0.64 1.74
CA LEU A 87 0.59 -1.73 0.76
C LEU A 87 1.87 -2.56 0.80
N ILE A 88 1.82 -3.76 1.40
CA ILE A 88 2.97 -4.63 1.63
C ILE A 88 2.56 -6.10 1.67
N GLY A 89 3.46 -7.02 1.35
CA GLY A 89 3.28 -8.46 1.55
C GLY A 89 3.63 -9.32 0.33
N ILE A 90 3.62 -8.77 -0.88
CA ILE A 90 3.95 -9.56 -2.08
C ILE A 90 5.42 -10.03 -2.06
N ASN A 91 6.34 -9.19 -1.58
CA ASN A 91 7.76 -9.54 -1.49
C ASN A 91 8.04 -10.55 -0.39
N ASP A 92 7.22 -10.64 0.65
CA ASP A 92 7.31 -11.73 1.63
C ASP A 92 7.16 -13.09 0.95
N MET A 93 6.26 -13.20 -0.05
CA MET A 93 6.11 -14.40 -0.85
C MET A 93 7.24 -14.59 -1.86
N ILE A 94 7.60 -13.56 -2.62
CA ILE A 94 8.67 -13.61 -3.64
C ILE A 94 9.98 -14.08 -3.00
N PHE A 95 10.42 -13.42 -1.93
CA PHE A 95 11.66 -13.75 -1.24
C PHE A 95 11.61 -15.11 -0.52
N ASN A 96 10.42 -15.58 -0.15
CA ASN A 96 10.29 -16.94 0.37
C ASN A 96 10.52 -17.98 -0.72
N TRP A 97 9.99 -17.75 -1.93
CA TRP A 97 10.21 -18.60 -3.09
C TRP A 97 11.69 -18.60 -3.54
N GLU A 98 12.25 -17.42 -3.75
CA GLU A 98 13.57 -17.26 -4.36
C GLU A 98 14.74 -17.55 -3.41
N HIS A 99 14.59 -17.16 -2.13
CA HIS A 99 15.71 -17.09 -1.19
C HIS A 99 15.43 -17.69 0.18
N GLN A 100 14.23 -18.23 0.43
CA GLN A 100 13.77 -18.70 1.75
C GLN A 100 13.94 -17.65 2.85
N SER A 101 13.81 -16.37 2.49
CA SER A 101 14.04 -15.23 3.39
C SER A 101 12.80 -14.35 3.57
N GLY A 102 11.67 -14.73 2.97
CA GLY A 102 10.37 -14.08 3.16
C GLY A 102 9.74 -14.41 4.52
N SER A 103 8.55 -13.87 4.75
CA SER A 103 7.72 -14.22 5.89
C SER A 103 6.62 -15.18 5.46
N ASP A 104 6.20 -16.08 6.35
CA ASP A 104 4.89 -16.70 6.25
C ASP A 104 3.79 -15.71 6.70
N ALA A 105 2.54 -16.05 6.44
CA ALA A 105 1.42 -15.18 6.75
C ALA A 105 1.25 -14.90 8.28
N ASP A 106 1.64 -15.83 9.14
CA ASP A 106 1.57 -15.64 10.60
C ASP A 106 2.64 -14.68 11.10
N ARG A 107 3.86 -14.76 10.56
CA ARG A 107 4.94 -13.82 10.86
C ARG A 107 4.62 -12.43 10.28
N TYR A 108 4.09 -12.36 9.07
CA TYR A 108 3.58 -11.14 8.45
C TYR A 108 2.56 -10.45 9.37
N GLU A 109 1.53 -11.18 9.84
CA GLU A 109 0.54 -10.64 10.76
C GLU A 109 1.16 -10.09 12.04
N LYS A 110 2.07 -10.84 12.68
CA LYS A 110 2.73 -10.42 13.93
C LYS A 110 3.48 -9.11 13.76
N ILE A 111 4.28 -9.00 12.70
CA ILE A 111 5.06 -7.79 12.46
C ILE A 111 4.15 -6.62 12.09
N TYR A 112 3.12 -6.87 11.26
CA TYR A 112 2.16 -5.83 10.89
C TYR A 112 1.48 -5.22 12.13
N ARG A 113 1.05 -6.06 13.07
CA ARG A 113 0.45 -5.61 14.33
C ARG A 113 1.43 -4.77 15.17
N LEU A 114 2.70 -5.16 15.25
CA LEU A 114 3.74 -4.35 15.93
C LEU A 114 3.86 -2.96 15.31
N LEU A 115 3.87 -2.86 13.97
CA LEU A 115 3.93 -1.56 13.27
C LEU A 115 2.75 -0.66 13.64
N LEU A 116 1.54 -1.21 13.67
CA LEU A 116 0.33 -0.44 13.99
C LEU A 116 0.26 -0.07 15.48
N ASP A 117 0.64 -0.97 16.37
CA ASP A 117 0.67 -0.71 17.82
C ASP A 117 1.62 0.44 18.15
N GLU A 118 2.80 0.51 17.52
CA GLU A 118 3.75 1.61 17.71
C GLU A 118 3.17 2.96 17.21
N VAL A 119 2.55 2.98 16.02
CA VAL A 119 1.93 4.20 15.48
C VAL A 119 0.80 4.70 16.38
N LEU A 120 -0.11 3.80 16.77
CA LEU A 120 -1.27 4.16 17.58
C LEU A 120 -0.90 4.47 19.03
N SER A 121 0.23 3.95 19.53
CA SER A 121 0.79 4.35 20.82
C SER A 121 1.29 5.80 20.79
N GLU A 122 1.86 6.26 19.68
CA GLU A 122 2.31 7.66 19.53
C GLU A 122 1.16 8.62 19.19
N ASN A 123 0.23 8.18 18.33
CA ASN A 123 -0.95 8.95 17.93
C ASN A 123 -2.17 8.03 17.73
N PRO A 124 -3.03 7.88 18.75
CA PRO A 124 -4.23 7.04 18.70
C PRO A 124 -5.24 7.45 17.62
N ASP A 125 -5.20 8.70 17.17
CA ASP A 125 -6.12 9.25 16.17
C ASP A 125 -5.61 9.07 14.73
N THR A 126 -4.48 8.39 14.52
CA THR A 126 -3.98 8.11 13.17
C THR A 126 -4.99 7.29 12.38
N PHE A 127 -5.39 7.82 11.24
CA PHE A 127 -6.29 7.12 10.30
C PHE A 127 -5.52 6.09 9.50
N ILE A 128 -5.80 4.81 9.74
CA ILE A 128 -5.08 3.69 9.11
C ILE A 128 -5.82 3.18 7.88
N VAL A 129 -5.09 2.99 6.79
CA VAL A 129 -5.55 2.35 5.55
C VAL A 129 -4.65 1.17 5.24
N ILE A 130 -5.21 -0.03 5.21
CA ILE A 130 -4.53 -1.28 4.87
C ILE A 130 -4.97 -1.70 3.47
N MET A 131 -4.02 -1.75 2.57
CA MET A 131 -4.26 -2.16 1.19
C MET A 131 -3.91 -3.64 1.03
N GLU A 132 -4.79 -4.37 0.33
CA GLU A 132 -4.63 -5.80 0.10
C GLU A 132 -3.41 -6.09 -0.77
N PRO A 133 -2.50 -7.00 -0.38
CA PRO A 133 -1.52 -7.53 -1.31
C PRO A 133 -2.22 -8.31 -2.41
N PHE A 134 -1.78 -8.14 -3.65
CA PHE A 134 -2.42 -8.73 -4.82
C PHE A 134 -1.41 -9.35 -5.77
N PHE A 135 -1.91 -10.19 -6.63
CA PHE A 135 -1.13 -10.89 -7.63
C PHE A 135 -1.95 -11.09 -8.92
N GLY A 136 -1.32 -10.88 -10.06
CA GLY A 136 -1.87 -11.22 -11.37
C GLY A 136 -1.53 -12.64 -11.78
N ASP A 137 -0.93 -12.80 -12.98
CA ASP A 137 -0.46 -14.10 -13.47
C ASP A 137 1.05 -14.05 -13.72
N LYS A 138 1.74 -15.18 -13.64
CA LYS A 138 3.14 -15.32 -14.04
C LYS A 138 3.24 -16.25 -15.26
N PRO A 139 4.20 -15.98 -16.16
CA PRO A 139 4.43 -16.88 -17.32
C PRO A 139 4.92 -18.26 -16.89
N GLU A 140 5.68 -18.34 -15.81
CA GLU A 140 6.22 -19.58 -15.25
C GLU A 140 5.16 -20.28 -14.42
N GLU A 141 4.65 -21.41 -14.90
CA GLU A 141 3.54 -22.15 -14.27
C GLU A 141 3.80 -22.50 -12.80
N GLU A 142 5.01 -22.91 -12.46
CA GLU A 142 5.37 -23.29 -11.08
C GLU A 142 5.29 -22.08 -10.14
N LEU A 143 5.80 -20.94 -10.56
CA LEU A 143 5.75 -19.68 -9.82
C LEU A 143 4.31 -19.17 -9.71
N ASP A 144 3.54 -19.25 -10.78
CA ASP A 144 2.14 -18.85 -10.82
C ASP A 144 1.29 -19.65 -9.83
N ASN A 145 1.47 -20.99 -9.83
CA ASN A 145 0.80 -21.87 -8.88
C ASN A 145 1.19 -21.60 -7.43
N PHE A 146 2.47 -21.29 -7.16
CA PHE A 146 2.93 -20.92 -5.84
C PHE A 146 2.19 -19.66 -5.33
N PHE A 147 2.12 -18.60 -6.14
CA PHE A 147 1.42 -17.38 -5.75
C PHE A 147 -0.08 -17.60 -5.56
N LYS A 148 -0.74 -18.26 -6.51
CA LYS A 148 -2.18 -18.56 -6.43
C LYS A 148 -2.55 -19.38 -5.20
N SER A 149 -1.68 -20.28 -4.77
CA SER A 149 -1.94 -21.08 -3.56
C SER A 149 -1.66 -20.34 -2.25
N GLY A 150 -0.79 -19.31 -2.25
CA GLY A 150 -0.29 -18.68 -1.04
C GLY A 150 -0.82 -17.28 -0.73
N ILE A 151 -1.13 -16.49 -1.76
CA ILE A 151 -1.49 -15.09 -1.58
C ILE A 151 -2.72 -14.88 -0.69
N GLY A 152 -3.70 -15.78 -0.78
CA GLY A 152 -4.93 -15.71 0.01
C GLY A 152 -4.70 -15.63 1.51
N ALA A 153 -3.68 -16.32 2.02
CA ALA A 153 -3.36 -16.26 3.45
C ALA A 153 -2.91 -14.85 3.89
N PHE A 154 -2.12 -14.15 3.07
CA PHE A 154 -1.72 -12.76 3.35
C PHE A 154 -2.89 -11.79 3.25
N GLN A 155 -3.77 -11.99 2.27
CA GLN A 155 -4.99 -11.19 2.07
C GLN A 155 -5.93 -11.32 3.26
N GLU A 156 -6.18 -12.53 3.74
CA GLU A 156 -6.99 -12.80 4.94
C GLU A 156 -6.40 -12.12 6.18
N LYS A 157 -5.07 -12.20 6.37
CA LYS A 157 -4.38 -11.53 7.48
C LYS A 157 -4.50 -10.02 7.38
N ALA A 158 -4.25 -9.42 6.21
CA ALA A 158 -4.38 -7.98 6.00
C ALA A 158 -5.81 -7.49 6.29
N LYS A 159 -6.83 -8.22 5.82
CA LYS A 159 -8.24 -7.92 6.09
C LYS A 159 -8.57 -8.02 7.57
N LYS A 160 -8.14 -9.11 8.23
CA LYS A 160 -8.36 -9.30 9.67
C LYS A 160 -7.71 -8.20 10.49
N ILE A 161 -6.49 -7.80 10.17
CA ILE A 161 -5.80 -6.69 10.84
C ILE A 161 -6.60 -5.40 10.66
N ALA A 162 -7.10 -5.12 9.46
CA ALA A 162 -7.92 -3.93 9.23
C ALA A 162 -9.19 -3.92 10.11
N GLU A 163 -9.85 -5.06 10.25
CA GLU A 163 -11.02 -5.22 11.13
C GLU A 163 -10.65 -4.99 12.61
N ASP A 164 -9.58 -5.65 13.09
CA ASP A 164 -9.16 -5.60 14.48
C ASP A 164 -8.70 -4.18 14.93
N TYR A 165 -8.11 -3.41 14.02
CA TYR A 165 -7.65 -2.04 14.27
C TYR A 165 -8.65 -0.95 13.82
N ASN A 166 -9.86 -1.33 13.44
CA ASN A 166 -10.85 -0.39 12.89
C ASN A 166 -10.27 0.46 11.73
N ALA A 167 -9.34 -0.10 10.95
CA ALA A 167 -8.75 0.54 9.79
C ALA A 167 -9.68 0.45 8.56
N VAL A 168 -9.37 1.20 7.51
CA VAL A 168 -9.99 1.00 6.20
C VAL A 168 -9.24 -0.10 5.47
N PHE A 169 -9.96 -1.14 5.04
CA PHE A 169 -9.42 -2.14 4.12
C PHE A 169 -9.69 -1.74 2.67
N VAL A 170 -8.65 -1.80 1.82
CA VAL A 170 -8.75 -1.53 0.38
C VAL A 170 -8.53 -2.83 -0.37
N PRO A 171 -9.60 -3.53 -0.81
CA PRO A 171 -9.47 -4.77 -1.56
C PRO A 171 -8.96 -4.47 -2.98
N LEU A 172 -7.91 -5.19 -3.40
CA LEU A 172 -7.25 -4.99 -4.70
C LEU A 172 -7.27 -6.25 -5.57
N GLN A 173 -7.33 -7.45 -5.00
CA GLN A 173 -7.37 -8.67 -5.79
C GLN A 173 -8.64 -8.72 -6.65
N ASP A 174 -9.80 -8.51 -6.07
CA ASP A 174 -11.09 -8.48 -6.78
C ASP A 174 -11.14 -7.37 -7.84
N LEU A 175 -10.47 -6.25 -7.59
CA LEU A 175 -10.34 -5.17 -8.56
C LEU A 175 -9.67 -5.67 -9.84
N PHE A 176 -8.49 -6.28 -9.75
CA PHE A 176 -7.78 -6.78 -10.92
C PHE A 176 -8.47 -7.97 -11.56
N ASP A 177 -9.01 -8.89 -10.77
CA ASP A 177 -9.76 -10.05 -11.26
C ASP A 177 -11.00 -9.64 -12.08
N SER A 178 -11.66 -8.54 -11.74
CA SER A 178 -12.80 -8.00 -12.47
C SER A 178 -12.49 -7.56 -13.92
N TYR A 179 -11.22 -7.48 -14.27
CA TYR A 179 -10.76 -7.12 -15.61
C TYR A 179 -10.29 -8.32 -16.45
N ARG A 180 -10.18 -9.54 -15.88
CA ARG A 180 -9.68 -10.73 -16.60
C ARG A 180 -10.48 -11.06 -17.85
N ASP A 181 -11.80 -10.90 -17.80
CA ASP A 181 -12.68 -11.13 -18.96
C ASP A 181 -12.70 -9.97 -19.96
N LYS A 182 -12.11 -8.82 -19.60
CA LYS A 182 -12.15 -7.59 -20.41
C LYS A 182 -10.85 -7.33 -21.14
N THR A 183 -9.73 -7.77 -20.59
CA THR A 183 -8.41 -7.51 -21.15
C THR A 183 -7.38 -8.50 -20.61
N ASP A 184 -6.26 -8.61 -21.32
CA ASP A 184 -5.06 -9.26 -20.81
C ASP A 184 -4.59 -8.54 -19.53
N ILE A 185 -4.41 -9.31 -18.45
CA ILE A 185 -4.02 -8.77 -17.13
C ILE A 185 -2.67 -8.04 -17.18
N TYR A 186 -1.77 -8.40 -18.09
CA TYR A 186 -0.48 -7.73 -18.28
C TYR A 186 -0.59 -6.28 -18.76
N LYS A 187 -1.73 -5.87 -19.27
CA LYS A 187 -2.01 -4.45 -19.54
C LYS A 187 -2.26 -3.64 -18.28
N LEU A 188 -2.52 -4.29 -17.16
CA LEU A 188 -2.74 -3.68 -15.85
C LEU A 188 -1.59 -3.95 -14.89
N LEU A 189 -1.02 -5.17 -14.93
CA LEU A 189 0.10 -5.65 -14.10
C LEU A 189 1.18 -6.21 -15.03
N TRP A 190 2.11 -5.38 -15.49
CA TRP A 190 3.00 -5.66 -16.61
C TRP A 190 3.89 -6.91 -16.46
N ASP A 191 4.15 -7.34 -15.24
CA ASP A 191 4.88 -8.58 -14.92
C ASP A 191 4.09 -9.50 -13.95
N GLY A 192 2.80 -9.25 -13.81
CA GLY A 192 1.91 -9.94 -12.89
C GLY A 192 1.92 -9.42 -11.46
N VAL A 193 2.79 -8.46 -11.12
CA VAL A 193 2.89 -7.84 -9.78
C VAL A 193 2.82 -6.32 -9.88
N HIS A 194 3.65 -5.71 -10.71
CA HIS A 194 3.78 -4.27 -10.77
C HIS A 194 2.73 -3.63 -11.68
N PRO A 195 1.96 -2.65 -11.18
CA PRO A 195 0.94 -1.99 -11.98
C PRO A 195 1.55 -1.16 -13.11
N THR A 196 0.87 -1.18 -14.26
CA THR A 196 1.06 -0.18 -15.32
C THR A 196 0.47 1.16 -14.87
N THR A 197 0.60 2.21 -15.68
CA THR A 197 -0.05 3.50 -15.41
C THR A 197 -1.58 3.34 -15.25
N ALA A 198 -2.19 2.45 -16.05
CA ALA A 198 -3.62 2.13 -15.93
C ALA A 198 -3.91 1.38 -14.62
N GLY A 199 -3.09 0.40 -14.25
CA GLY A 199 -3.20 -0.32 -12.98
C GLY A 199 -3.10 0.61 -11.78
N HIS A 200 -2.12 1.51 -11.76
CA HIS A 200 -1.99 2.51 -10.69
C HIS A 200 -3.20 3.44 -10.60
N GLN A 201 -3.79 3.84 -11.74
CA GLN A 201 -5.01 4.65 -11.73
C GLN A 201 -6.21 3.90 -11.13
N LEU A 202 -6.32 2.59 -11.40
CA LEU A 202 -7.38 1.76 -10.80
C LEU A 202 -7.20 1.64 -9.29
N ILE A 203 -5.97 1.42 -8.81
CA ILE A 203 -5.64 1.40 -7.38
C ILE A 203 -6.02 2.73 -6.71
N ALA A 204 -5.63 3.87 -7.31
CA ALA A 204 -5.95 5.18 -6.76
C ALA A 204 -7.48 5.44 -6.66
N ARG A 205 -8.26 4.99 -7.65
CA ARG A 205 -9.73 5.06 -7.62
C ARG A 205 -10.30 4.21 -6.50
N ARG A 206 -9.88 2.95 -6.38
CA ARG A 206 -10.34 2.02 -5.34
C ARG A 206 -10.00 2.56 -3.95
N TRP A 207 -8.79 3.08 -3.76
CA TRP A 207 -8.39 3.72 -2.52
C TRP A 207 -9.36 4.85 -2.12
N LYS A 208 -9.66 5.77 -3.05
CA LYS A 208 -10.59 6.88 -2.79
C LYS A 208 -12.01 6.40 -2.48
N GLU A 209 -12.50 5.39 -3.18
CA GLU A 209 -13.81 4.78 -2.93
C GLU A 209 -13.92 4.23 -1.52
N CYS A 210 -12.90 3.46 -1.08
CA CYS A 210 -12.90 2.82 0.24
C CYS A 210 -12.73 3.82 1.41
N VAL A 211 -11.91 4.87 1.23
CA VAL A 211 -11.59 5.76 2.36
C VAL A 211 -12.57 6.92 2.53
N LYS A 212 -13.31 7.30 1.50
CA LYS A 212 -14.03 8.58 1.44
C LYS A 212 -14.89 8.83 2.67
N GLU A 213 -15.86 7.98 2.95
CA GLU A 213 -16.84 8.20 4.02
C GLU A 213 -16.18 8.24 5.40
N LYS A 214 -15.29 7.28 5.68
CA LYS A 214 -14.64 7.15 6.99
C LYS A 214 -13.60 8.26 7.21
N LEU A 215 -12.90 8.68 6.16
CA LEU A 215 -11.92 9.75 6.22
C LEU A 215 -12.57 11.12 6.43
N GLU A 216 -13.75 11.36 5.82
CA GLU A 216 -14.50 12.63 5.99
C GLU A 216 -15.21 12.72 7.34
N SER A 217 -15.41 11.60 8.04
CA SER A 217 -16.10 11.53 9.34
C SER A 217 -15.18 11.59 10.56
N ARG A 218 -13.86 11.58 10.39
CA ARG A 218 -12.88 11.60 11.48
C ARG A 218 -12.75 12.96 12.21
#